data_9d81ef777cde872d5ea26c4853a3b2a3
#
_entry.id   9d81ef777cde872d5ea26c4853a3b2a3
#
_cell.length_a   1.000
_cell.length_b   1.000
_cell.length_c   1.000
_cell.angle_alpha   90.00
_cell.angle_beta   90.00
_cell.angle_gamma   90.00
#
_symmetry.space_group_name_H-M   'P 1'
#
loop_
_entity.id
_entity.type
_entity.pdbx_description
1 polymer ?
#
loop_
_entity_poly.entity_id
_entity_poly.type
_entity_poly.pdbx_seq_one_letter_code
_entity_poly.pdbx_strand_id
1 'polypeptide(L)'
;LKLGGRFGLLHLPGNDDSEELGWLLSLDAGFHGQFDVSASQDNIGWDGNYALMLSYRPHQTMAFKIGAYHISSHVGDEYMERTGRTRINYTREELQAGMNLSLTDRWQWYIEAGRAYDQRNKQLQKPWRAQIGLQYRSAGPQQQAWYAGLDIGAAEERDWQKDISLQLGWQIPTATRVWRVGLEAYDGKAQLGEFFQDDERYLGLGLWLDV
;
A
#
# COMPACT_ATOMS: atom_id res chain seq x y z
N LEU A 1 -4.52 -11.99 -0.20
CA LEU A 1 -3.16 -12.14 -0.71
C LEU A 1 -2.70 -10.80 -1.31
N LYS A 2 -1.55 -10.30 -0.86
CA LYS A 2 -0.92 -9.11 -1.46
C LYS A 2 0.47 -9.51 -1.94
N LEU A 3 0.79 -9.17 -3.19
CA LEU A 3 2.09 -9.39 -3.82
C LEU A 3 2.51 -8.09 -4.50
N GLY A 4 3.80 -7.79 -4.49
CA GLY A 4 4.28 -6.61 -5.20
C GLY A 4 5.80 -6.46 -5.09
N GLY A 5 6.30 -5.51 -5.84
CA GLY A 5 7.73 -5.22 -5.84
C GLY A 5 8.03 -3.87 -6.48
N ARG A 6 9.22 -3.39 -6.17
CA ARG A 6 9.82 -2.20 -6.76
C ARG A 6 11.05 -2.60 -7.56
N PHE A 7 11.10 -2.16 -8.80
CA PHE A 7 12.21 -2.38 -9.72
C PHE A 7 12.90 -1.04 -10.00
N GLY A 8 14.13 -0.87 -9.50
CA GLY A 8 14.95 0.29 -9.81
C GLY A 8 15.34 0.29 -11.30
N LEU A 9 15.00 1.37 -12.00
CA LEU A 9 15.32 1.55 -13.42
C LEU A 9 16.57 2.40 -13.60
N LEU A 10 16.72 3.43 -12.79
CA LEU A 10 17.86 4.35 -12.82
C LEU A 10 18.11 4.89 -11.40
N HIS A 11 19.35 4.78 -10.96
CA HIS A 11 19.81 5.40 -9.72
C HIS A 11 20.88 6.45 -10.05
N LEU A 12 20.70 7.67 -9.57
CA LEU A 12 21.68 8.75 -9.60
C LEU A 12 22.08 9.03 -8.16
N PRO A 13 23.30 8.61 -7.75
CA PRO A 13 23.75 8.80 -6.37
C PRO A 13 23.84 10.29 -6.02
N GLY A 14 23.69 10.57 -4.75
CA GLY A 14 23.90 11.91 -4.18
C GLY A 14 25.39 12.26 -4.10
N ASN A 15 25.68 13.43 -3.54
CA ASN A 15 27.06 13.92 -3.38
C ASN A 15 27.84 13.24 -2.24
N ASP A 16 27.21 12.34 -1.51
CA ASP A 16 27.82 11.63 -0.40
C ASP A 16 28.10 10.17 -0.82
N ASP A 17 29.17 9.55 -0.34
CA ASP A 17 29.60 8.19 -0.68
C ASP A 17 28.56 7.08 -0.28
N SER A 18 27.39 7.46 0.14
CA SER A 18 26.29 6.57 0.50
C SER A 18 25.48 6.20 -0.74
N GLU A 19 25.56 4.94 -1.16
CA GLU A 19 24.74 4.39 -2.26
C GLU A 19 23.22 4.51 -2.03
N GLU A 20 22.79 4.87 -0.82
CA GLU A 20 21.37 5.00 -0.49
C GLU A 20 20.79 6.39 -0.74
N LEU A 21 21.64 7.41 -0.94
CA LEU A 21 21.22 8.79 -1.17
C LEU A 21 21.14 9.11 -2.67
N GLY A 22 20.31 10.09 -3.01
CA GLY A 22 20.17 10.55 -4.39
C GLY A 22 18.78 10.32 -4.97
N TRP A 23 18.75 10.13 -6.28
CA TRP A 23 17.52 9.95 -7.05
C TRP A 23 17.35 8.50 -7.50
N LEU A 24 16.16 7.98 -7.39
CA LEU A 24 15.78 6.66 -7.90
C LEU A 24 14.54 6.79 -8.77
N LEU A 25 14.64 6.41 -10.03
CA LEU A 25 13.48 6.12 -10.88
C LEU A 25 13.15 4.64 -10.74
N SER A 26 11.92 4.31 -10.39
CA SER A 26 11.46 2.93 -10.22
C SER A 26 10.14 2.65 -10.93
N LEU A 27 9.97 1.39 -11.31
CA LEU A 27 8.68 0.80 -11.67
C LEU A 27 8.21 0.00 -10.46
N ASP A 28 7.09 0.39 -9.89
CA ASP A 28 6.42 -0.33 -8.81
C ASP A 28 5.24 -1.10 -9.41
N ALA A 29 5.01 -2.35 -8.99
CA ALA A 29 3.87 -3.14 -9.42
C ALA A 29 3.32 -3.96 -8.26
N GLY A 30 2.01 -4.21 -8.25
CA GLY A 30 1.37 -4.97 -7.18
C GLY A 30 0.07 -5.62 -7.61
N PHE A 31 -0.29 -6.61 -6.82
CA PHE A 31 -1.53 -7.38 -6.91
C PHE A 31 -2.10 -7.55 -5.50
N HIS A 32 -3.39 -7.29 -5.35
CA HIS A 32 -4.14 -7.58 -4.13
C HIS A 32 -5.36 -8.42 -4.48
N GLY A 33 -5.44 -9.66 -4.02
CA GLY A 33 -6.57 -10.55 -4.24
C GLY A 33 -7.21 -10.99 -2.92
N GLN A 34 -8.54 -11.08 -2.91
CA GLN A 34 -9.33 -11.64 -1.82
C GLN A 34 -10.04 -12.90 -2.29
N PHE A 35 -10.07 -13.92 -1.43
CA PHE A 35 -10.63 -15.23 -1.72
C PHE A 35 -11.55 -15.66 -0.58
N ASP A 36 -12.71 -16.23 -0.93
CA ASP A 36 -13.67 -16.78 0.01
C ASP A 36 -13.33 -18.24 0.32
N VAL A 37 -12.69 -18.48 1.46
CA VAL A 37 -12.28 -19.82 1.88
C VAL A 37 -13.50 -20.73 2.14
N SER A 38 -14.64 -20.16 2.53
CA SER A 38 -15.88 -20.91 2.80
C SER A 38 -16.58 -21.36 1.51
N ALA A 39 -16.30 -20.70 0.40
CA ALA A 39 -16.85 -21.00 -0.91
C ALA A 39 -15.77 -21.56 -1.86
N SER A 40 -15.12 -22.65 -1.47
CA SER A 40 -14.12 -23.36 -2.29
C SER A 40 -12.95 -22.49 -2.77
N GLN A 41 -12.60 -21.45 -2.00
CA GLN A 41 -11.59 -20.45 -2.34
C GLN A 41 -11.94 -19.60 -3.59
N ASP A 42 -13.24 -19.39 -3.85
CA ASP A 42 -13.69 -18.48 -4.90
C ASP A 42 -13.00 -17.13 -4.81
N ASN A 43 -12.61 -16.60 -5.97
CA ASN A 43 -12.07 -15.25 -6.04
C ASN A 43 -13.20 -14.23 -5.85
N ILE A 44 -13.16 -13.48 -4.72
CA ILE A 44 -14.08 -12.37 -4.47
C ILE A 44 -13.76 -11.22 -5.41
N GLY A 45 -12.48 -10.89 -5.57
CA GLY A 45 -12.00 -9.83 -6.44
C GLY A 45 -10.51 -9.61 -6.31
N TRP A 46 -9.97 -8.78 -7.18
CA TRP A 46 -8.56 -8.42 -7.15
C TRP A 46 -8.29 -7.05 -7.75
N ASP A 47 -7.24 -6.41 -7.26
CA ASP A 47 -6.67 -5.18 -7.79
C ASP A 47 -5.30 -5.48 -8.39
N GLY A 48 -5.08 -5.00 -9.61
CA GLY A 48 -3.76 -4.89 -10.22
C GLY A 48 -3.33 -3.42 -10.23
N ASN A 49 -2.10 -3.13 -9.84
CA ASN A 49 -1.57 -1.78 -9.87
C ASN A 49 -0.13 -1.73 -10.37
N TYR A 50 0.24 -0.59 -10.94
CA TYR A 50 1.61 -0.26 -11.29
C TYR A 50 1.84 1.25 -11.19
N ALA A 51 3.09 1.64 -11.01
CA ALA A 51 3.47 3.04 -10.93
C ALA A 51 4.87 3.28 -11.47
N LEU A 52 5.07 4.44 -12.09
CA LEU A 52 6.38 4.98 -12.38
C LEU A 52 6.67 6.07 -11.36
N MET A 53 7.65 5.82 -10.48
CA MET A 53 7.95 6.68 -9.33
C MET A 53 9.35 7.26 -9.44
N LEU A 54 9.47 8.56 -9.23
CA LEU A 54 10.73 9.25 -8.99
C LEU A 54 10.83 9.52 -7.48
N SER A 55 11.83 8.93 -6.84
CA SER A 55 12.14 9.13 -5.42
C SER A 55 13.42 9.94 -5.29
N TYR A 56 13.47 10.78 -4.26
CA TYR A 56 14.64 11.57 -3.90
C TYR A 56 14.92 11.44 -2.41
N ARG A 57 16.11 10.98 -2.08
CA ARG A 57 16.59 10.83 -0.70
C ARG A 57 17.78 11.76 -0.46
N PRO A 58 17.54 13.00 -0.01
CA PRO A 58 18.62 13.95 0.28
C PRO A 58 19.43 13.60 1.53
N HIS A 59 18.83 12.86 2.45
CA HIS A 59 19.40 12.51 3.74
C HIS A 59 18.87 11.15 4.23
N GLN A 60 19.63 10.47 5.10
CA GLN A 60 19.23 9.13 5.61
C GLN A 60 17.89 9.13 6.35
N THR A 61 17.49 10.27 6.93
CA THR A 61 16.24 10.39 7.69
C THR A 61 15.04 10.81 6.84
N MET A 62 15.23 11.20 5.58
CA MET A 62 14.16 11.79 4.80
C MET A 62 14.18 11.30 3.35
N ALA A 63 13.00 10.97 2.83
CA ALA A 63 12.81 10.64 1.42
C ALA A 63 11.50 11.24 0.91
N PHE A 64 11.49 11.62 -0.35
CA PHE A 64 10.33 12.12 -1.08
C PHE A 64 10.05 11.21 -2.26
N LYS A 65 8.82 11.16 -2.71
CA LYS A 65 8.43 10.52 -3.97
C LYS A 65 7.38 11.32 -4.70
N ILE A 66 7.40 11.23 -6.03
CA ILE A 66 6.33 11.69 -6.90
C ILE A 66 6.24 10.76 -8.11
N GLY A 67 5.05 10.51 -8.62
CA GLY A 67 4.93 9.66 -9.79
C GLY A 67 3.50 9.48 -10.26
N ALA A 68 3.37 8.70 -11.33
CA ALA A 68 2.10 8.28 -11.90
C ALA A 68 1.78 6.85 -11.43
N TYR A 69 0.55 6.66 -10.99
CA TYR A 69 0.04 5.40 -10.46
C TYR A 69 -1.22 5.00 -11.19
N HIS A 70 -1.31 3.73 -11.54
CA HIS A 70 -2.48 3.10 -12.11
C HIS A 70 -3.00 2.00 -11.19
N ILE A 71 -4.33 1.90 -11.07
CA ILE A 71 -5.00 0.76 -10.47
C ILE A 71 -6.21 0.37 -11.30
N SER A 72 -6.40 -0.94 -11.48
CA SER A 72 -7.57 -1.56 -12.07
C SER A 72 -8.07 -2.66 -11.15
N SER A 73 -9.37 -2.62 -10.85
CA SER A 73 -10.01 -3.55 -9.93
C SER A 73 -11.00 -4.44 -10.66
N HIS A 74 -11.13 -5.68 -10.20
CA HIS A 74 -11.97 -6.69 -10.81
C HIS A 74 -12.73 -7.48 -9.75
N VAL A 75 -13.98 -7.84 -10.07
CA VAL A 75 -14.79 -8.77 -9.27
C VAL A 75 -14.62 -10.18 -9.86
N GLY A 76 -14.53 -11.19 -9.02
CA GLY A 76 -14.49 -12.59 -9.44
C GLY A 76 -15.80 -13.03 -10.12
N ASP A 77 -15.70 -13.81 -11.20
CA ASP A 77 -16.88 -14.24 -11.98
C ASP A 77 -17.81 -15.13 -11.14
N GLU A 78 -17.25 -16.10 -10.42
CA GLU A 78 -18.01 -16.98 -9.51
C GLU A 78 -18.66 -16.19 -8.37
N TYR A 79 -17.99 -15.18 -7.86
CA TYR A 79 -18.56 -14.31 -6.84
C TYR A 79 -19.75 -13.51 -7.38
N MET A 80 -19.66 -12.99 -8.62
CA MET A 80 -20.78 -12.29 -9.27
C MET A 80 -21.97 -13.22 -9.49
N GLU A 81 -21.74 -14.43 -9.99
CA GLU A 81 -22.80 -15.43 -10.24
C GLU A 81 -23.51 -15.80 -8.93
N ARG A 82 -22.76 -16.00 -7.84
CA ARG A 82 -23.28 -16.41 -6.54
C ARG A 82 -24.03 -15.29 -5.81
N THR A 83 -23.57 -14.05 -5.90
CA THR A 83 -24.09 -12.92 -5.11
C THR A 83 -25.00 -11.97 -5.88
N GLY A 84 -24.99 -12.03 -7.22
CA GLY A 84 -25.66 -11.06 -8.08
C GLY A 84 -24.95 -9.69 -8.14
N ARG A 85 -23.73 -9.57 -7.63
CA ARG A 85 -22.98 -8.32 -7.69
C ARG A 85 -22.66 -7.94 -9.13
N THR A 86 -22.78 -6.66 -9.44
CA THR A 86 -22.41 -6.10 -10.75
C THR A 86 -21.10 -5.32 -10.63
N ARG A 87 -20.31 -5.35 -11.70
CA ARG A 87 -19.06 -4.57 -11.79
C ARG A 87 -19.34 -3.08 -11.90
N ILE A 88 -18.57 -2.27 -11.18
CA ILE A 88 -18.54 -0.81 -11.38
C ILE A 88 -17.42 -0.37 -12.32
N ASN A 89 -16.53 -1.29 -12.72
CA ASN A 89 -15.35 -1.07 -13.54
C ASN A 89 -14.42 -0.01 -12.93
N TYR A 90 -13.99 -0.24 -11.69
CA TYR A 90 -13.11 0.67 -11.00
C TYR A 90 -11.73 0.68 -11.66
N THR A 91 -11.35 1.84 -12.19
CA THR A 91 -10.02 2.10 -12.75
C THR A 91 -9.64 3.55 -12.44
N ARG A 92 -8.39 3.79 -12.11
CA ARG A 92 -7.92 5.08 -11.65
C ARG A 92 -6.48 5.33 -12.11
N GLU A 93 -6.27 6.47 -12.79
CA GLU A 93 -4.97 7.03 -13.12
C GLU A 93 -4.71 8.23 -12.22
N GLU A 94 -3.59 8.26 -11.51
CA GLU A 94 -3.39 9.20 -10.43
C GLU A 94 -1.94 9.72 -10.39
N LEU A 95 -1.78 10.98 -10.08
CA LEU A 95 -0.50 11.54 -9.62
C LEU A 95 -0.42 11.38 -8.11
N GLN A 96 0.67 10.80 -7.64
CA GLN A 96 0.97 10.63 -6.22
C GLN A 96 2.18 11.44 -5.81
N ALA A 97 2.15 11.97 -4.61
CA ALA A 97 3.32 12.55 -3.96
C ALA A 97 3.36 12.10 -2.49
N GLY A 98 4.55 11.87 -1.98
CA GLY A 98 4.71 11.42 -0.60
C GLY A 98 6.05 11.80 -0.01
N MET A 99 6.10 11.73 1.31
CA MET A 99 7.29 11.95 2.11
C MET A 99 7.39 10.85 3.17
N ASN A 100 8.59 10.39 3.40
CA ASN A 100 8.94 9.50 4.49
C ASN A 100 9.95 10.20 5.40
N LEU A 101 9.79 10.04 6.72
CA LEU A 101 10.63 10.64 7.72
C LEU A 101 10.99 9.62 8.79
N SER A 102 12.28 9.30 8.93
CA SER A 102 12.83 8.49 10.00
C SER A 102 13.29 9.43 11.14
N LEU A 103 12.48 9.55 12.19
CA LEU A 103 12.81 10.40 13.34
C LEU A 103 13.96 9.83 14.15
N THR A 104 14.03 8.52 14.22
CA THR A 104 15.08 7.74 14.85
C THR A 104 15.18 6.40 14.11
N ASP A 105 16.15 5.56 14.43
CA ASP A 105 16.25 4.19 13.91
C ASP A 105 15.04 3.30 14.25
N ARG A 106 14.19 3.77 15.15
CA ARG A 106 13.02 3.03 15.66
C ARG A 106 11.70 3.58 15.18
N TRP A 107 11.61 4.88 14.89
CA TRP A 107 10.37 5.56 14.53
C TRP A 107 10.44 6.11 13.12
N GLN A 108 9.49 5.70 12.32
CA GLN A 108 9.33 6.15 10.94
C GLN A 108 7.88 6.50 10.67
N TRP A 109 7.66 7.60 10.01
CA TRP A 109 6.34 7.94 9.49
C TRP A 109 6.38 8.38 8.05
N TYR A 110 5.22 8.34 7.43
CA TYR A 110 5.03 8.81 6.10
C TYR A 110 3.72 9.56 5.96
N ILE A 111 3.66 10.39 4.95
CA ILE A 111 2.44 11.01 4.44
C ILE A 111 2.43 10.87 2.94
N GLU A 112 1.26 10.61 2.39
CA GLU A 112 1.07 10.50 0.95
C GLU A 112 -0.25 11.12 0.55
N ALA A 113 -0.29 11.78 -0.61
CA ALA A 113 -1.50 12.25 -1.24
C ALA A 113 -1.50 11.86 -2.71
N GLY A 114 -2.68 11.58 -3.23
CA GLY A 114 -2.91 11.26 -4.62
C GLY A 114 -4.08 12.05 -5.21
N ARG A 115 -3.95 12.41 -6.48
CA ARG A 115 -5.02 13.02 -7.24
C ARG A 115 -5.20 12.32 -8.56
N ALA A 116 -6.36 11.71 -8.76
CA ALA A 116 -6.70 11.11 -10.04
C ALA A 116 -6.88 12.18 -11.11
N TYR A 117 -6.27 11.95 -12.28
CA TYR A 117 -6.46 12.75 -13.48
C TYR A 117 -7.37 12.05 -14.49
N ASP A 118 -7.50 10.70 -14.38
CA ASP A 118 -8.51 9.96 -15.11
C ASP A 118 -9.12 8.85 -14.23
N GLN A 119 -10.43 8.60 -14.42
CA GLN A 119 -11.23 7.66 -13.69
C GLN A 119 -12.34 7.16 -14.61
N ARG A 120 -12.56 5.86 -14.66
CA ARG A 120 -13.55 5.30 -15.59
C ARG A 120 -14.99 5.65 -15.20
N ASN A 121 -15.31 5.67 -13.92
CA ASN A 121 -16.66 5.99 -13.43
C ASN A 121 -16.64 7.29 -12.60
N LYS A 122 -16.63 8.43 -13.30
CA LYS A 122 -16.54 9.77 -12.69
C LYS A 122 -17.76 10.18 -11.86
N GLN A 123 -18.85 9.43 -11.94
CA GLN A 123 -20.04 9.68 -11.09
C GLN A 123 -19.85 9.12 -9.68
N LEU A 124 -19.17 7.99 -9.56
CA LEU A 124 -18.92 7.31 -8.29
C LEU A 124 -17.55 7.65 -7.70
N GLN A 125 -16.53 7.78 -8.56
CA GLN A 125 -15.15 8.02 -8.12
C GLN A 125 -14.87 9.53 -8.01
N LYS A 126 -14.13 9.91 -6.98
CA LYS A 126 -13.65 11.29 -6.76
C LYS A 126 -12.13 11.34 -6.78
N PRO A 127 -11.52 12.49 -7.13
CA PRO A 127 -10.10 12.54 -7.47
C PRO A 127 -9.15 12.38 -6.27
N TRP A 128 -9.48 12.86 -5.08
CA TRP A 128 -8.50 13.00 -4.02
C TRP A 128 -8.46 11.82 -3.04
N ARG A 129 -7.26 11.45 -2.64
CA ARG A 129 -7.01 10.59 -1.49
C ARG A 129 -5.75 11.02 -0.75
N ALA A 130 -5.67 10.66 0.53
CA ALA A 130 -4.51 10.90 1.36
C ALA A 130 -4.36 9.77 2.37
N GLN A 131 -3.13 9.55 2.83
CA GLN A 131 -2.84 8.63 3.91
C GLN A 131 -1.65 9.12 4.73
N ILE A 132 -1.63 8.70 5.98
CA ILE A 132 -0.54 8.92 6.91
C ILE A 132 -0.28 7.62 7.67
N GLY A 133 0.98 7.30 7.89
CA GLY A 133 1.34 6.13 8.67
C GLY A 133 2.49 6.36 9.61
N LEU A 134 2.52 5.53 10.62
CA LEU A 134 3.54 5.52 11.67
C LEU A 134 3.99 4.08 11.90
N GLN A 135 5.29 3.86 11.93
CA GLN A 135 5.87 2.57 12.29
C GLN A 135 6.83 2.73 13.46
N TYR A 136 6.77 1.78 14.37
CA TYR A 136 7.72 1.61 15.47
C TYR A 136 8.42 0.26 15.39
N ARG A 137 9.71 0.23 15.70
CA ARG A 137 10.52 -0.98 15.90
C ARG A 137 11.26 -0.90 17.23
N SER A 138 11.25 -1.98 17.99
CA SER A 138 11.93 -2.03 19.30
C SER A 138 13.45 -2.07 19.19
N ALA A 139 13.99 -2.42 18.00
CA ALA A 139 15.42 -2.44 17.69
C ALA A 139 15.66 -1.94 16.26
N GLY A 140 16.91 -1.85 15.84
CA GLY A 140 17.29 -1.40 14.49
C GLY A 140 16.76 -2.31 13.37
N PRO A 141 16.75 -1.83 12.11
CA PRO A 141 16.12 -2.53 10.99
C PRO A 141 16.74 -3.91 10.70
N GLN A 142 18.01 -4.11 11.01
CA GLN A 142 18.73 -5.37 10.81
C GLN A 142 18.76 -6.26 12.06
N GLN A 143 17.86 -6.03 13.02
CA GLN A 143 17.76 -6.81 14.25
C GLN A 143 16.37 -7.42 14.39
N GLN A 144 16.30 -8.57 15.06
CA GLN A 144 15.02 -9.11 15.48
C GLN A 144 14.34 -8.13 16.44
N ALA A 145 13.09 -7.80 16.19
CA ALA A 145 12.40 -6.75 16.93
C ALA A 145 10.89 -6.92 16.90
N TRP A 146 10.23 -6.44 17.93
CA TRP A 146 8.82 -6.09 17.86
C TRP A 146 8.65 -4.92 16.91
N TYR A 147 7.60 -4.97 16.11
CA TYR A 147 7.14 -3.82 15.34
C TYR A 147 5.66 -3.55 15.60
N ALA A 148 5.30 -2.30 15.49
CA ALA A 148 3.92 -1.84 15.46
C ALA A 148 3.77 -0.85 14.30
N GLY A 149 2.66 -0.92 13.58
CA GLY A 149 2.33 -0.04 12.47
C GLY A 149 0.90 0.47 12.60
N LEU A 150 0.72 1.75 12.31
CA LEU A 150 -0.57 2.41 12.15
C LEU A 150 -0.59 3.06 10.79
N ASP A 151 -1.63 2.79 10.01
CA ASP A 151 -1.95 3.50 8.79
C ASP A 151 -3.36 4.07 8.87
N ILE A 152 -3.54 5.30 8.42
CA ILE A 152 -4.83 5.97 8.32
C ILE A 152 -4.95 6.52 6.92
N GLY A 153 -5.85 5.96 6.13
CA GLY A 153 -6.23 6.41 4.80
C GLY A 153 -7.57 7.13 4.80
N ALA A 154 -7.78 7.99 3.81
CA ALA A 154 -9.07 8.57 3.51
C ALA A 154 -9.15 8.98 2.03
N ALA A 155 -10.32 8.88 1.42
CA ALA A 155 -10.55 9.27 0.04
C ALA A 155 -11.85 10.07 -0.10
N GLU A 156 -11.83 11.03 -1.02
CA GLU A 156 -12.98 11.89 -1.32
C GLU A 156 -14.18 11.06 -1.80
N GLU A 157 -13.94 10.02 -2.59
CA GLU A 157 -14.98 9.10 -3.09
C GLU A 157 -15.67 8.28 -1.99
N ARG A 158 -15.17 8.33 -0.77
CA ARG A 158 -15.69 7.69 0.44
C ARG A 158 -16.07 8.72 1.51
N ASP A 159 -16.34 9.97 1.08
CA ASP A 159 -16.69 11.09 1.95
C ASP A 159 -15.66 11.33 3.07
N TRP A 160 -14.39 11.07 2.80
CA TRP A 160 -13.27 11.19 3.74
C TRP A 160 -13.42 10.31 5.00
N GLN A 161 -14.22 9.24 4.93
CA GLN A 161 -14.24 8.24 5.98
C GLN A 161 -12.83 7.64 6.13
N LYS A 162 -12.45 7.42 7.38
CA LYS A 162 -11.10 6.93 7.71
C LYS A 162 -11.06 5.41 7.58
N ASP A 163 -10.04 4.94 6.89
CA ASP A 163 -9.65 3.53 6.86
C ASP A 163 -8.47 3.39 7.81
N ILE A 164 -8.58 2.56 8.82
CA ILE A 164 -7.56 2.39 9.85
C ILE A 164 -7.02 0.97 9.80
N SER A 165 -5.71 0.84 9.63
CA SER A 165 -4.98 -0.42 9.71
C SER A 165 -3.99 -0.37 10.86
N LEU A 166 -4.00 -1.40 11.68
CA LEU A 166 -3.07 -1.60 12.79
C LEU A 166 -2.33 -2.92 12.60
N GLN A 167 -1.02 -2.91 12.73
CA GLN A 167 -0.19 -4.11 12.72
C GLN A 167 0.64 -4.19 14.00
N LEU A 168 0.76 -5.40 14.54
CA LEU A 168 1.64 -5.71 15.67
C LEU A 168 2.27 -7.06 15.44
N GLY A 169 3.58 -7.15 15.51
CA GLY A 169 4.24 -8.41 15.23
C GLY A 169 5.73 -8.43 15.56
N TRP A 170 6.38 -9.42 14.98
CA TRP A 170 7.80 -9.68 15.14
C TRP A 170 8.50 -9.68 13.78
N GLN A 171 9.60 -8.95 13.66
CA GLN A 171 10.45 -8.97 12.47
C GLN A 171 11.68 -9.85 12.68
N ILE A 172 12.06 -10.56 11.62
CA ILE A 172 13.18 -11.48 11.58
C ILE A 172 14.00 -11.14 10.33
N PRO A 173 15.02 -10.28 10.45
CA PRO A 173 15.91 -9.95 9.34
C PRO A 173 16.79 -11.17 8.96
N THR A 174 17.02 -11.28 7.68
CA THR A 174 18.04 -12.16 7.08
C THR A 174 19.07 -11.29 6.35
N ALA A 175 20.02 -11.87 5.67
CA ALA A 175 21.07 -11.13 4.95
C ALA A 175 20.49 -10.18 3.85
N THR A 176 19.37 -10.55 3.23
CA THR A 176 18.81 -9.82 2.08
C THR A 176 17.33 -9.49 2.22
N ARG A 177 16.66 -9.96 3.26
CA ARG A 177 15.19 -9.88 3.39
C ARG A 177 14.80 -9.72 4.85
N VAL A 178 13.61 -9.18 5.08
CA VAL A 178 13.00 -9.13 6.41
C VAL A 178 11.67 -9.88 6.38
N TRP A 179 11.57 -10.93 7.17
CA TRP A 179 10.31 -11.60 7.44
C TRP A 179 9.59 -10.90 8.59
N ARG A 180 8.29 -10.75 8.46
CA ARG A 180 7.44 -10.26 9.55
C ARG A 180 6.26 -11.20 9.73
N VAL A 181 5.94 -11.49 10.99
CA VAL A 181 4.77 -12.28 11.39
C VAL A 181 4.02 -11.52 12.47
N GLY A 182 2.70 -11.47 12.40
CA GLY A 182 1.93 -10.71 13.38
C GLY A 182 0.44 -10.69 13.12
N LEU A 183 -0.21 -9.81 13.86
CA LEU A 183 -1.63 -9.51 13.75
C LEU A 183 -1.82 -8.25 12.89
N GLU A 184 -2.89 -8.24 12.11
CA GLU A 184 -3.40 -7.06 11.43
C GLU A 184 -4.87 -6.88 11.79
N ALA A 185 -5.24 -5.69 12.25
CA ALA A 185 -6.62 -5.26 12.45
C ALA A 185 -6.95 -4.14 11.46
N TYR A 186 -8.07 -4.23 10.82
CA TYR A 186 -8.56 -3.24 9.86
C TYR A 186 -10.00 -2.85 10.16
N ASP A 187 -10.30 -1.56 10.01
CA ASP A 187 -11.65 -0.99 10.11
C ASP A 187 -11.76 0.17 9.13
N GLY A 188 -12.64 0.06 8.14
CA GLY A 188 -12.81 1.09 7.13
C GLY A 188 -13.63 0.62 5.93
N LYS A 189 -13.40 1.25 4.79
CA LYS A 189 -13.97 0.82 3.51
C LYS A 189 -13.16 -0.32 2.91
N ALA A 190 -13.80 -1.17 2.12
CA ALA A 190 -13.14 -2.31 1.50
C ALA A 190 -11.92 -1.88 0.69
N GLN A 191 -10.85 -2.64 0.83
CA GLN A 191 -9.56 -2.32 0.23
C GLN A 191 -9.53 -2.55 -1.28
N LEU A 192 -10.38 -3.43 -1.82
CA LEU A 192 -10.51 -3.64 -3.26
C LEU A 192 -11.35 -2.53 -3.91
N GLY A 193 -10.87 -1.98 -5.01
CA GLY A 193 -11.51 -0.85 -5.69
C GLY A 193 -12.94 -1.11 -6.15
N GLU A 194 -13.27 -2.31 -6.62
CA GLU A 194 -14.66 -2.68 -6.97
C GLU A 194 -15.62 -2.69 -5.78
N PHE A 195 -15.09 -2.67 -4.57
CA PHE A 195 -15.84 -2.73 -3.31
C PHE A 195 -15.69 -1.46 -2.45
N PHE A 196 -15.12 -0.39 -2.99
CA PHE A 196 -14.70 0.80 -2.25
C PHE A 196 -15.80 1.50 -1.44
N GLN A 197 -17.09 1.21 -1.72
CA GLN A 197 -18.24 1.74 -0.98
C GLN A 197 -18.68 0.83 0.17
N ASP A 198 -18.26 -0.45 0.16
CA ASP A 198 -18.62 -1.43 1.19
C ASP A 198 -17.77 -1.21 2.45
N ASP A 199 -18.30 -1.56 3.60
CA ASP A 199 -17.54 -1.53 4.85
C ASP A 199 -16.80 -2.86 5.04
N GLU A 200 -15.55 -2.78 5.51
CA GLU A 200 -14.72 -3.94 5.79
C GLU A 200 -14.10 -3.83 7.17
N ARG A 201 -14.23 -4.89 7.96
CA ARG A 201 -13.59 -5.00 9.27
C ARG A 201 -13.07 -6.41 9.46
N TYR A 202 -11.80 -6.52 9.85
CA TYR A 202 -11.21 -7.81 10.15
C TYR A 202 -10.11 -7.74 11.19
N LEU A 203 -9.84 -8.89 11.79
CA LEU A 203 -8.64 -9.21 12.54
C LEU A 203 -8.03 -10.46 11.91
N GLY A 204 -6.78 -10.37 11.51
CA GLY A 204 -6.10 -11.44 10.78
C GLY A 204 -4.69 -11.72 11.30
N LEU A 205 -4.19 -12.90 10.95
CA LEU A 205 -2.79 -13.25 11.05
C LEU A 205 -2.12 -12.94 9.71
N GLY A 206 -0.98 -12.29 9.75
CA GLY A 206 -0.20 -11.92 8.58
C GLY A 206 1.21 -12.49 8.59
N LEU A 207 1.69 -12.83 7.41
CA LEU A 207 3.07 -13.13 7.12
C LEU A 207 3.51 -12.21 5.97
N TRP A 208 4.53 -11.41 6.21
CA TRP A 208 5.06 -10.47 5.22
C TRP A 208 6.54 -10.75 4.96
N LEU A 209 6.94 -10.51 3.74
CA LEU A 209 8.33 -10.62 3.29
C LEU A 209 8.70 -9.32 2.58
N ASP A 210 9.62 -8.57 3.18
CA ASP A 210 10.23 -7.40 2.55
C ASP A 210 11.52 -7.86 1.84
N VAL A 211 11.65 -7.54 0.57
CA VAL A 211 12.76 -7.93 -0.32
C VAL A 211 13.57 -6.73 -0.76
#